data_b8e406f78a7a94b28bc2d8c6d0ebed1f
#
_entry.id   b8e406f78a7a94b28bc2d8c6d0ebed1f
#
_cell.length_a   1.000
_cell.length_b   1.000
_cell.length_c   1.000
_cell.angle_alpha   90.00
_cell.angle_beta   90.00
_cell.angle_gamma   90.00
#
_symmetry.space_group_name_H-M   'P 1'
#
loop_
_entity.id
_entity.type
_entity.pdbx_description
1 polymer ?
#
loop_
_entity_poly.entity_id
_entity_poly.type
_entity_poly.pdbx_seq_one_letter_code
_entity_poly.pdbx_strand_id
1 'polypeptide(L)'
;VFQGTAFGELNAYSADTGKRLWQEKVSSAVIAGPMTYEINGEQYVAFNVGIGGAFGIVFGMVAENSPVVPDSRLFVFKLGGKQKMPEVIERVMLMPAPPAQTASAADVDAGRALFNDNCGICHGLSAYSANAIPDLRYLTPEKHADFQNIVHGARAHLGMPPFGGRLKPDEFEQIRAYLIKRAHDLKDEMTQATP
;
A
#
# COMPACT_ATOMS: atom_id res chain seq x y z
N VAL A 1 20.47 -10.53 -16.04
CA VAL A 1 19.87 -10.43 -14.70
C VAL A 1 18.44 -9.95 -14.82
N PHE A 2 17.49 -10.60 -14.15
CA PHE A 2 16.09 -10.18 -14.12
C PHE A 2 15.77 -9.53 -12.77
N GLN A 3 14.95 -8.47 -12.78
CA GLN A 3 14.56 -7.72 -11.60
C GLN A 3 13.13 -7.20 -11.73
N GLY A 4 12.36 -7.28 -10.63
CA GLY A 4 11.13 -6.55 -10.46
C GLY A 4 11.33 -5.29 -9.61
N THR A 5 10.40 -4.34 -9.69
CA THR A 5 10.39 -3.15 -8.85
C THR A 5 9.07 -3.00 -8.08
N ALA A 6 9.11 -2.27 -6.98
CA ALA A 6 7.90 -1.93 -6.21
C ALA A 6 6.93 -1.02 -7.01
N PHE A 7 7.37 -0.45 -8.13
CA PHE A 7 6.60 0.44 -8.99
C PHE A 7 5.98 -0.27 -10.21
N GLY A 8 5.95 -1.60 -10.20
CA GLY A 8 5.33 -2.37 -11.28
C GLY A 8 6.15 -2.45 -12.55
N GLU A 9 7.47 -2.56 -12.44
CA GLU A 9 8.34 -2.75 -13.57
C GLU A 9 8.99 -4.12 -13.52
N LEU A 10 9.04 -4.79 -14.66
CA LEU A 10 9.79 -6.01 -14.95
C LEU A 10 10.98 -5.63 -15.82
N ASN A 11 12.18 -5.94 -15.40
CA ASN A 11 13.39 -5.52 -16.11
C ASN A 11 14.33 -6.71 -16.38
N ALA A 12 15.03 -6.65 -17.50
CA ALA A 12 16.19 -7.49 -17.79
C ALA A 12 17.42 -6.62 -18.04
N TYR A 13 18.54 -6.98 -17.44
CA TYR A 13 19.81 -6.28 -17.56
C TYR A 13 20.90 -7.21 -18.05
N SER A 14 21.88 -6.66 -18.81
CA SER A 14 23.13 -7.35 -19.09
C SER A 14 23.89 -7.62 -17.80
N ALA A 15 24.36 -8.85 -17.62
CA ALA A 15 25.15 -9.23 -16.45
C ALA A 15 26.53 -8.54 -16.43
N ASP A 16 27.10 -8.27 -17.62
CA ASP A 16 28.44 -7.72 -17.77
C ASP A 16 28.47 -6.18 -17.61
N THR A 17 27.44 -5.49 -18.14
CA THR A 17 27.46 -4.03 -18.26
C THR A 17 26.42 -3.32 -17.41
N GLY A 18 25.45 -4.04 -16.85
CA GLY A 18 24.30 -3.46 -16.15
C GLY A 18 23.32 -2.72 -17.08
N LYS A 19 23.56 -2.72 -18.40
CA LYS A 19 22.65 -2.07 -19.36
C LYS A 19 21.29 -2.76 -19.35
N ARG A 20 20.21 -1.97 -19.24
CA ARG A 20 18.83 -2.48 -19.36
C ARG A 20 18.57 -2.92 -20.80
N LEU A 21 18.21 -4.18 -20.97
CA LEU A 21 17.95 -4.84 -22.25
C LEU A 21 16.47 -4.91 -22.58
N TRP A 22 15.61 -5.00 -21.55
CA TRP A 22 14.16 -5.13 -21.69
C TRP A 22 13.45 -4.55 -20.48
N GLN A 23 12.27 -4.01 -20.69
CA GLN A 23 11.38 -3.52 -19.65
C GLN A 23 9.93 -3.71 -20.09
N GLU A 24 9.10 -4.15 -19.14
CA GLU A 24 7.64 -4.14 -19.24
C GLU A 24 7.03 -3.55 -17.99
N LYS A 25 5.84 -2.96 -18.12
CA LYS A 25 5.05 -2.47 -17.00
C LYS A 25 3.90 -3.41 -16.68
N VAL A 26 3.60 -3.52 -15.40
CA VAL A 26 2.48 -4.30 -14.87
C VAL A 26 1.71 -3.46 -13.85
N SER A 27 0.47 -3.85 -13.57
CA SER A 27 -0.44 -3.07 -12.72
C SER A 27 -0.08 -3.10 -11.23
N SER A 28 0.78 -4.02 -10.78
CA SER A 28 1.09 -4.18 -9.36
C SER A 28 2.59 -4.28 -9.10
N ALA A 29 2.98 -4.17 -7.83
CA ALA A 29 4.37 -4.28 -7.43
C ALA A 29 4.97 -5.64 -7.73
N VAL A 30 6.27 -5.71 -7.99
CA VAL A 30 7.03 -6.94 -8.23
C VAL A 30 8.10 -7.04 -7.15
N ILE A 31 7.75 -7.66 -6.04
CA ILE A 31 8.57 -7.71 -4.82
C ILE A 31 9.30 -9.05 -4.71
N ALA A 32 8.67 -10.12 -5.21
CA ALA A 32 9.28 -11.44 -5.23
C ALA A 32 10.38 -11.52 -6.28
N GLY A 33 11.46 -12.22 -5.95
CA GLY A 33 12.53 -12.50 -6.91
C GLY A 33 11.99 -13.28 -8.12
N PRO A 34 12.41 -12.93 -9.34
CA PRO A 34 12.05 -13.70 -10.53
C PRO A 34 12.68 -15.09 -10.51
N MET A 35 12.02 -16.03 -11.17
CA MET A 35 12.50 -17.41 -11.34
C MET A 35 12.74 -17.69 -12.82
N THR A 36 13.88 -18.28 -13.16
CA THR A 36 14.17 -18.74 -14.53
C THR A 36 14.18 -20.26 -14.56
N TYR A 37 13.68 -20.83 -15.66
CA TYR A 37 13.66 -22.27 -15.88
C TYR A 37 13.69 -22.58 -17.38
N GLU A 38 13.94 -23.82 -17.73
CA GLU A 38 13.99 -24.30 -19.11
C GLU A 38 12.97 -25.41 -19.32
N ILE A 39 12.29 -25.38 -20.46
CA ILE A 39 11.42 -26.48 -20.94
C ILE A 39 11.78 -26.73 -22.42
N ASN A 40 12.17 -27.96 -22.73
CA ASN A 40 12.52 -28.39 -24.08
C ASN A 40 13.58 -27.51 -24.78
N GLY A 41 14.60 -27.05 -24.05
CA GLY A 41 15.65 -26.18 -24.56
C GLY A 41 15.25 -24.71 -24.70
N GLU A 42 14.08 -24.32 -24.26
CA GLU A 42 13.59 -22.94 -24.28
C GLU A 42 13.59 -22.32 -22.89
N GLN A 43 14.22 -21.16 -22.78
CA GLN A 43 14.26 -20.43 -21.51
C GLN A 43 12.97 -19.66 -21.25
N TYR A 44 12.49 -19.78 -20.04
CA TYR A 44 11.37 -19.01 -19.48
C TYR A 44 11.83 -18.21 -18.27
N VAL A 45 11.18 -17.08 -18.06
CA VAL A 45 11.29 -16.30 -16.81
C VAL A 45 9.91 -16.04 -16.25
N ALA A 46 9.72 -16.32 -14.96
CA ALA A 46 8.47 -16.11 -14.25
C ALA A 46 8.63 -14.99 -13.22
N PHE A 47 7.67 -14.09 -13.19
CA PHE A 47 7.56 -13.01 -12.20
C PHE A 47 6.25 -13.15 -11.44
N ASN A 48 6.34 -13.22 -10.13
CA ASN A 48 5.16 -13.12 -9.28
C ASN A 48 4.89 -11.65 -8.99
N VAL A 49 3.80 -11.15 -9.55
CA VAL A 49 3.39 -9.74 -9.46
C VAL A 49 2.30 -9.63 -8.41
N GLY A 50 2.43 -8.68 -7.50
CA GLY A 50 1.44 -8.43 -6.45
C GLY A 50 2.05 -7.71 -5.24
N ILE A 51 1.20 -7.01 -4.50
CA ILE A 51 1.53 -6.40 -3.22
C ILE A 51 1.35 -7.47 -2.14
N GLY A 52 2.43 -8.11 -1.71
CA GLY A 52 2.36 -9.19 -0.73
C GLY A 52 3.40 -9.10 0.37
N GLY A 53 3.18 -9.89 1.42
CA GLY A 53 4.10 -10.04 2.53
C GLY A 53 4.32 -8.77 3.35
N ALA A 54 5.36 -8.80 4.18
CA ALA A 54 5.72 -7.68 5.07
C ALA A 54 6.04 -6.38 4.32
N PHE A 55 6.48 -6.46 3.06
CA PHE A 55 6.78 -5.26 2.27
C PHE A 55 5.55 -4.35 2.11
N GLY A 56 4.39 -4.90 1.79
CA GLY A 56 3.14 -4.13 1.64
C GLY A 56 2.67 -3.48 2.95
N ILE A 57 3.09 -3.99 4.09
CA ILE A 57 2.75 -3.48 5.42
C ILE A 57 3.80 -2.48 5.90
N VAL A 58 5.08 -2.86 5.86
CA VAL A 58 6.18 -2.10 6.49
C VAL A 58 6.64 -0.93 5.61
N PHE A 59 6.60 -1.07 4.29
CA PHE A 59 7.10 -0.09 3.32
C PHE A 59 5.98 0.69 2.61
N GLY A 60 4.85 0.91 3.27
CA GLY A 60 3.73 1.69 2.73
C GLY A 60 4.17 3.04 2.15
N MET A 61 5.12 3.71 2.81
CA MET A 61 5.70 4.98 2.33
C MET A 61 6.38 4.88 0.96
N VAL A 62 7.01 3.74 0.63
CA VAL A 62 7.62 3.51 -0.69
C VAL A 62 6.55 3.31 -1.75
N ALA A 63 5.40 2.76 -1.37
CA ALA A 63 4.29 2.48 -2.26
C ALA A 63 3.33 3.67 -2.40
N GLU A 64 3.47 4.72 -1.60
CA GLU A 64 2.56 5.89 -1.59
C GLU A 64 2.48 6.57 -2.96
N ASN A 65 3.61 6.77 -3.61
CA ASN A 65 3.70 7.39 -4.94
C ASN A 65 3.66 6.35 -6.07
N SER A 66 3.38 5.09 -5.75
CA SER A 66 3.31 4.03 -6.74
C SER A 66 1.89 3.93 -7.30
N PRO A 67 1.71 3.98 -8.63
CA PRO A 67 0.39 3.83 -9.26
C PRO A 67 -0.14 2.40 -9.22
N VAL A 68 0.51 1.51 -8.47
CA VAL A 68 0.17 0.09 -8.45
C VAL A 68 -1.17 -0.19 -7.77
N VAL A 69 -1.89 -1.16 -8.31
CA VAL A 69 -3.14 -1.69 -7.77
C VAL A 69 -2.91 -3.05 -7.12
N PRO A 70 -3.77 -3.52 -6.21
CA PRO A 70 -3.67 -4.86 -5.63
C PRO A 70 -4.14 -5.93 -6.64
N ASP A 71 -3.40 -6.07 -7.74
CA ASP A 71 -3.64 -7.06 -8.80
C ASP A 71 -2.53 -8.10 -8.77
N SER A 72 -2.84 -9.31 -8.31
CA SER A 72 -1.85 -10.39 -8.16
C SER A 72 -1.92 -11.32 -9.38
N ARG A 73 -0.79 -11.45 -10.09
CA ARG A 73 -0.65 -12.30 -11.29
C ARG A 73 0.71 -12.96 -11.35
N LEU A 74 0.76 -14.14 -11.95
CA LEU A 74 2.00 -14.77 -12.39
C LEU A 74 2.18 -14.47 -13.88
N PHE A 75 3.25 -13.76 -14.21
CA PHE A 75 3.66 -13.55 -15.60
C PHE A 75 4.80 -14.49 -15.95
N VAL A 76 4.66 -15.16 -17.08
CA VAL A 76 5.69 -16.06 -17.61
C VAL A 76 6.06 -15.59 -19.00
N PHE A 77 7.32 -15.29 -19.21
CA PHE A 77 7.86 -14.82 -20.48
C PHE A 77 8.79 -15.89 -21.08
N LYS A 78 8.80 -15.94 -22.39
CA LYS A 78 9.71 -16.73 -23.22
C LYS A 78 10.41 -15.79 -24.19
N LEU A 79 11.69 -16.02 -24.46
CA LEU A 79 12.41 -15.24 -25.45
C LEU A 79 11.73 -15.37 -26.83
N GLY A 80 11.48 -14.24 -27.49
CA GLY A 80 10.73 -14.19 -28.75
C GLY A 80 9.23 -14.43 -28.64
N GLY A 81 8.66 -14.47 -27.41
CA GLY A 81 7.23 -14.51 -27.18
C GLY A 81 6.52 -13.31 -27.81
N LYS A 82 5.31 -13.53 -28.35
CA LYS A 82 4.52 -12.51 -29.07
C LYS A 82 3.18 -12.19 -28.41
N GLN A 83 2.89 -12.78 -27.26
CA GLN A 83 1.66 -12.49 -26.52
C GLN A 83 1.64 -11.02 -26.10
N LYS A 84 0.55 -10.33 -26.41
CA LYS A 84 0.36 -8.94 -25.97
C LYS A 84 0.18 -8.89 -24.44
N MET A 85 0.87 -7.97 -23.80
CA MET A 85 0.69 -7.72 -22.37
C MET A 85 -0.73 -7.21 -22.07
N PRO A 86 -1.30 -7.59 -20.91
CA PRO A 86 -2.52 -6.96 -20.43
C PRO A 86 -2.35 -5.45 -20.28
N GLU A 87 -3.45 -4.73 -20.42
CA GLU A 87 -3.46 -3.29 -20.15
C GLU A 87 -3.06 -3.01 -18.69
N VAL A 88 -2.22 -2.00 -18.49
CA VAL A 88 -1.82 -1.56 -17.15
C VAL A 88 -2.99 -0.78 -16.53
N ILE A 89 -3.46 -1.25 -15.39
CA ILE A 89 -4.47 -0.56 -14.60
C ILE A 89 -3.76 0.37 -13.64
N GLU A 90 -3.99 1.66 -13.75
CA GLU A 90 -3.51 2.65 -12.81
C GLU A 90 -4.54 2.90 -11.71
N ARG A 91 -4.06 3.09 -10.50
CA ARG A 91 -4.92 3.37 -9.35
C ARG A 91 -5.32 4.84 -9.33
N VAL A 92 -6.61 5.09 -9.41
CA VAL A 92 -7.18 6.41 -9.12
C VAL A 92 -7.67 6.40 -7.66
N MET A 93 -6.98 7.14 -6.79
CA MET A 93 -7.38 7.34 -5.40
C MET A 93 -8.19 8.62 -5.29
N LEU A 94 -9.50 8.49 -5.09
CA LEU A 94 -10.34 9.62 -4.75
C LEU A 94 -10.21 9.89 -3.24
N MET A 95 -9.70 11.08 -2.91
CA MET A 95 -9.57 11.51 -1.52
C MET A 95 -10.95 11.91 -0.96
N PRO A 96 -11.49 11.21 0.05
CA PRO A 96 -12.69 11.66 0.73
C PRO A 96 -12.43 13.01 1.41
N ALA A 97 -13.46 13.85 1.53
CA ALA A 97 -13.33 15.07 2.32
C ALA A 97 -13.15 14.69 3.80
N PRO A 98 -12.00 14.99 4.43
CA PRO A 98 -11.78 14.65 5.82
C PRO A 98 -12.73 15.47 6.72
N PRO A 99 -13.17 14.94 7.86
CA PRO A 99 -13.90 15.72 8.87
C PRO A 99 -13.08 16.93 9.33
N ALA A 100 -13.76 17.94 9.88
CA ALA A 100 -13.06 19.08 10.47
C ALA A 100 -12.18 18.63 11.64
N GLN A 101 -10.95 19.14 11.71
CA GLN A 101 -10.07 18.92 12.86
C GLN A 101 -10.48 19.83 14.01
N THR A 102 -11.04 19.24 15.06
CA THR A 102 -11.52 19.98 16.25
C THR A 102 -10.71 19.66 17.51
N ALA A 103 -9.85 18.64 17.44
CA ALA A 103 -9.01 18.24 18.57
C ALA A 103 -7.81 19.17 18.77
N SER A 104 -7.31 19.24 20.00
CA SER A 104 -6.11 19.99 20.32
C SER A 104 -4.84 19.35 19.68
N ALA A 105 -3.78 20.13 19.51
CA ALA A 105 -2.50 19.60 19.06
C ALA A 105 -1.96 18.50 20.00
N ALA A 106 -2.18 18.66 21.32
CA ALA A 106 -1.77 17.67 22.31
C ALA A 106 -2.51 16.33 22.12
N ASP A 107 -3.81 16.34 21.83
CA ASP A 107 -4.59 15.13 21.57
C ASP A 107 -4.13 14.46 20.26
N VAL A 108 -3.83 15.24 19.24
CA VAL A 108 -3.28 14.72 17.97
C VAL A 108 -1.93 14.04 18.18
N ASP A 109 -1.04 14.63 18.99
CA ASP A 109 0.28 14.05 19.28
C ASP A 109 0.16 12.78 20.15
N ALA A 110 -0.74 12.77 21.15
CA ALA A 110 -1.04 11.56 21.91
C ALA A 110 -1.61 10.47 20.99
N GLY A 111 -2.55 10.83 20.12
CA GLY A 111 -3.12 9.92 19.13
C GLY A 111 -2.10 9.34 18.16
N ARG A 112 -1.08 10.09 17.79
CA ARG A 112 0.06 9.60 16.96
C ARG A 112 0.82 8.50 17.67
N ALA A 113 1.15 8.69 18.94
CA ALA A 113 1.85 7.67 19.72
C ALA A 113 1.01 6.40 19.85
N LEU A 114 -0.26 6.55 20.30
CA LEU A 114 -1.20 5.44 20.45
C LEU A 114 -1.42 4.68 19.13
N PHE A 115 -1.53 5.39 18.01
CA PHE A 115 -1.68 4.80 16.68
C PHE A 115 -0.45 3.95 16.31
N ASN A 116 0.74 4.49 16.44
CA ASN A 116 1.97 3.77 16.08
C ASN A 116 2.16 2.51 16.92
N ASP A 117 1.82 2.58 18.21
CA ASP A 117 1.97 1.46 19.15
C ASP A 117 0.93 0.34 18.93
N ASN A 118 -0.27 0.66 18.47
CA ASN A 118 -1.38 -0.29 18.41
C ASN A 118 -1.86 -0.62 17.00
N CYS A 119 -1.77 0.32 16.06
CA CYS A 119 -2.34 0.22 14.71
C CYS A 119 -1.26 0.18 13.62
N GLY A 120 -0.09 0.81 13.89
CA GLY A 120 0.96 1.06 12.91
C GLY A 120 1.55 -0.19 12.30
N ILE A 121 1.61 -1.30 13.04
CA ILE A 121 2.15 -2.57 12.52
C ILE A 121 1.35 -3.11 11.33
N CYS A 122 0.05 -2.85 11.28
CA CYS A 122 -0.82 -3.29 10.20
C CYS A 122 -1.12 -2.16 9.20
N HIS A 123 -1.45 -0.96 9.70
CA HIS A 123 -1.85 0.18 8.89
C HIS A 123 -0.69 1.09 8.45
N GLY A 124 0.54 0.66 8.71
CA GLY A 124 1.77 1.39 8.40
C GLY A 124 2.06 2.53 9.38
N LEU A 125 3.34 2.81 9.58
CA LEU A 125 3.77 3.94 10.40
C LEU A 125 3.25 5.24 9.80
N SER A 126 2.79 6.14 10.65
CA SER A 126 2.19 7.42 10.22
C SER A 126 0.95 7.26 9.33
N ALA A 127 0.21 6.14 9.46
CA ALA A 127 -0.98 5.78 8.69
C ALA A 127 -0.77 5.60 7.18
N TYR A 128 0.47 5.44 6.74
CA TYR A 128 0.81 5.09 5.36
C TYR A 128 0.67 3.59 5.14
N SER A 129 -0.18 3.17 4.22
CA SER A 129 -0.32 1.77 3.85
C SER A 129 -0.21 1.56 2.34
N ALA A 130 0.43 0.46 1.94
CA ALA A 130 0.50 0.03 0.54
C ALA A 130 -0.78 -0.65 0.03
N ASN A 131 -1.89 -0.53 0.76
CA ASN A 131 -3.23 -1.06 0.42
C ASN A 131 -3.40 -2.58 0.45
N ALA A 132 -2.43 -3.35 0.90
CA ALA A 132 -2.69 -4.71 1.37
C ALA A 132 -3.63 -4.67 2.60
N ILE A 133 -3.46 -3.65 3.42
CA ILE A 133 -4.36 -3.25 4.53
C ILE A 133 -4.78 -1.80 4.25
N PRO A 134 -6.01 -1.39 4.55
CA PRO A 134 -6.50 -0.05 4.20
C PRO A 134 -5.60 1.08 4.70
N ASP A 135 -5.32 2.04 3.84
CA ASP A 135 -4.70 3.31 4.19
C ASP A 135 -5.73 4.18 4.90
N LEU A 136 -5.51 4.45 6.19
CA LEU A 136 -6.49 5.12 7.04
C LEU A 136 -6.58 6.62 6.81
N ARG A 137 -5.69 7.21 6.03
CA ARG A 137 -5.79 8.61 5.58
C ARG A 137 -6.98 8.82 4.63
N TYR A 138 -7.46 7.75 4.00
CA TYR A 138 -8.61 7.74 3.10
C TYR A 138 -9.90 7.28 3.77
N LEU A 139 -10.00 7.39 5.10
CA LEU A 139 -11.26 7.10 5.79
C LEU A 139 -12.35 8.06 5.37
N THR A 140 -13.53 7.51 5.01
CA THR A 140 -14.70 8.32 4.70
C THR A 140 -15.32 8.92 5.96
N PRO A 141 -16.12 10.00 5.85
CA PRO A 141 -16.83 10.57 7.01
C PRO A 141 -17.66 9.53 7.77
N GLU A 142 -18.30 8.59 7.08
CA GLU A 142 -19.09 7.52 7.68
C GLU A 142 -18.21 6.57 8.51
N LYS A 143 -17.02 6.24 8.05
CA LYS A 143 -16.06 5.41 8.79
C LYS A 143 -15.48 6.15 9.99
N HIS A 144 -15.30 7.46 9.89
CA HIS A 144 -14.94 8.29 11.05
C HIS A 144 -16.07 8.34 12.09
N ALA A 145 -17.33 8.39 11.65
CA ALA A 145 -18.48 8.33 12.55
C ALA A 145 -18.63 6.94 13.22
N ASP A 146 -18.31 5.87 12.50
CA ASP A 146 -18.38 4.48 13.00
C ASP A 146 -17.06 4.01 13.66
N PHE A 147 -16.10 4.90 13.88
CA PHE A 147 -14.74 4.55 14.30
C PHE A 147 -14.71 3.74 15.60
N GLN A 148 -15.47 4.15 16.60
CA GLN A 148 -15.59 3.44 17.88
C GLN A 148 -16.03 1.97 17.69
N ASN A 149 -17.06 1.74 16.87
CA ASN A 149 -17.57 0.40 16.60
C ASN A 149 -16.53 -0.45 15.85
N ILE A 150 -15.83 0.14 14.88
CA ILE A 150 -14.77 -0.54 14.13
C ILE A 150 -13.66 -1.03 15.06
N VAL A 151 -13.15 -0.17 15.94
CA VAL A 151 -12.03 -0.51 16.84
C VAL A 151 -12.45 -1.45 17.96
N HIS A 152 -13.74 -1.52 18.32
CA HIS A 152 -14.28 -2.50 19.27
C HIS A 152 -14.54 -3.88 18.66
N GLY A 153 -14.33 -4.09 17.35
CA GLY A 153 -14.32 -5.41 16.74
C GLY A 153 -15.30 -5.64 15.61
N ALA A 154 -15.99 -4.61 15.08
CA ALA A 154 -16.88 -4.77 13.92
C ALA A 154 -16.16 -5.35 12.68
N ARG A 155 -14.83 -5.27 12.62
CA ARG A 155 -13.99 -5.82 11.55
C ARG A 155 -13.18 -7.06 11.94
N ALA A 156 -13.49 -7.70 13.09
CA ALA A 156 -12.76 -8.90 13.55
C ALA A 156 -12.84 -10.06 12.54
N HIS A 157 -13.97 -10.22 11.86
CA HIS A 157 -14.16 -11.22 10.81
C HIS A 157 -13.29 -10.99 9.55
N LEU A 158 -12.72 -9.79 9.39
CA LEU A 158 -11.77 -9.42 8.34
C LEU A 158 -10.30 -9.44 8.82
N GLY A 159 -10.05 -9.90 10.04
CA GLY A 159 -8.71 -10.02 10.61
C GLY A 159 -8.22 -8.81 11.42
N MET A 160 -9.02 -7.74 11.58
CA MET A 160 -8.68 -6.61 12.46
C MET A 160 -9.03 -6.99 13.92
N PRO A 161 -8.05 -7.08 14.84
CA PRO A 161 -8.33 -7.44 16.23
C PRO A 161 -9.16 -6.36 16.94
N PRO A 162 -9.99 -6.72 17.95
CA PRO A 162 -10.67 -5.76 18.79
C PRO A 162 -9.71 -5.11 19.80
N PHE A 163 -9.84 -3.81 20.02
CA PHE A 163 -8.98 -3.03 20.92
C PHE A 163 -9.71 -2.53 22.17
N GLY A 164 -11.02 -2.73 22.31
CA GLY A 164 -11.83 -2.21 23.43
C GLY A 164 -11.40 -2.67 24.82
N GLY A 165 -10.60 -3.75 24.94
CA GLY A 165 -9.99 -4.21 26.20
C GLY A 165 -8.57 -3.65 26.46
N ARG A 166 -7.99 -2.92 25.50
CA ARG A 166 -6.60 -2.40 25.55
C ARG A 166 -6.52 -0.89 25.63
N LEU A 167 -7.46 -0.19 25.02
CA LEU A 167 -7.52 1.26 24.92
C LEU A 167 -8.84 1.78 25.50
N LYS A 168 -8.79 2.98 26.04
CA LYS A 168 -9.95 3.69 26.57
C LYS A 168 -10.69 4.44 25.47
N PRO A 169 -11.96 4.84 25.69
CA PRO A 169 -12.74 5.60 24.70
C PRO A 169 -12.11 6.93 24.27
N ASP A 170 -11.48 7.65 25.19
CA ASP A 170 -10.76 8.90 24.92
C ASP A 170 -9.50 8.68 24.10
N GLU A 171 -8.75 7.58 24.33
CA GLU A 171 -7.58 7.20 23.54
C GLU A 171 -7.98 6.86 22.10
N PHE A 172 -9.13 6.26 21.86
CA PHE A 172 -9.66 6.06 20.50
C PHE A 172 -9.98 7.38 19.81
N GLU A 173 -10.54 8.37 20.53
CA GLU A 173 -10.78 9.69 19.95
C GLU A 173 -9.48 10.44 19.64
N GLN A 174 -8.43 10.27 20.43
CA GLN A 174 -7.10 10.79 20.13
C GLN A 174 -6.52 10.15 18.86
N ILE A 175 -6.63 8.82 18.72
CA ILE A 175 -6.22 8.13 17.49
C ILE A 175 -7.03 8.65 16.29
N ARG A 176 -8.35 8.81 16.43
CA ARG A 176 -9.20 9.34 15.37
C ARG A 176 -8.82 10.77 14.98
N ALA A 177 -8.51 11.63 15.96
CA ALA A 177 -8.02 12.98 15.74
C ALA A 177 -6.70 12.99 14.95
N TYR A 178 -5.78 12.10 15.29
CA TYR A 178 -4.54 11.92 14.53
C TYR A 178 -4.81 11.50 13.09
N LEU A 179 -5.71 10.55 12.83
CA LEU A 179 -6.06 10.11 11.47
C LEU A 179 -6.72 11.24 10.66
N ILE A 180 -7.55 12.06 11.26
CA ILE A 180 -8.13 13.26 10.63
C ILE A 180 -7.01 14.23 10.23
N LYS A 181 -6.03 14.48 11.11
CA LYS A 181 -4.87 15.33 10.79
C LYS A 181 -4.09 14.76 9.60
N ARG A 182 -3.82 13.45 9.58
CA ARG A 182 -3.11 12.80 8.47
C ARG A 182 -3.87 12.88 7.15
N ALA A 183 -5.22 12.83 7.20
CA ALA A 183 -6.04 13.01 6.01
C ALA A 183 -5.97 14.46 5.48
N HIS A 184 -5.96 15.46 6.35
CA HIS A 184 -5.75 16.85 5.95
C HIS A 184 -4.36 17.05 5.34
N ASP A 185 -3.30 16.51 5.97
CA ASP A 185 -1.93 16.62 5.45
C ASP A 185 -1.84 16.05 4.02
N LEU A 186 -2.39 14.86 3.80
CA LEU A 186 -2.42 14.23 2.48
C LEU A 186 -3.18 15.08 1.45
N LYS A 187 -4.32 15.66 1.84
CA LYS A 187 -5.10 16.54 0.97
C LYS A 187 -4.29 17.77 0.53
N ASP A 188 -3.56 18.37 1.48
CA ASP A 188 -2.71 19.53 1.21
C ASP A 188 -1.53 19.15 0.30
N GLU A 189 -0.89 18.00 0.54
CA GLU A 189 0.18 17.44 -0.32
C GLU A 189 -0.32 17.22 -1.75
N MET A 190 -1.49 16.59 -1.92
CA MET A 190 -2.10 16.35 -3.25
C MET A 190 -2.44 17.66 -3.98
N THR A 191 -2.89 18.68 -3.26
CA THR A 191 -3.22 19.98 -3.84
C THR A 191 -1.96 20.71 -4.32
N GLN A 192 -0.85 20.60 -3.59
CA GLN A 192 0.45 21.21 -3.94
C GLN A 192 1.15 20.47 -5.08
N ALA A 193 0.91 19.16 -5.24
CA ALA A 193 1.50 18.35 -6.30
C ALA A 193 0.80 18.49 -7.67
N THR A 194 -0.36 19.15 -7.72
CA THR A 194 -1.08 19.39 -8.98
C THR A 194 -0.51 20.69 -9.62
N PRO A 195 0.16 20.59 -10.80
CA PRO A 195 0.79 21.75 -11.47
C PRO A 195 -0.21 22.77 -11.97
#